data_0d6c01169c987f75577b4240c4921665
#
_entry.id   0d6c01169c987f75577b4240c4921665
#
_cell.length_a   1.000
_cell.length_b   1.000
_cell.length_c   1.000
_cell.angle_alpha   90.00
_cell.angle_beta   90.00
_cell.angle_gamma   90.00
#
_symmetry.space_group_name_H-M   'P 1'
#
loop_
_entity.id
_entity.type
_entity.pdbx_description
1 polymer ?
#
loop_
_entity_poly.entity_id
_entity_poly.type
_entity_poly.pdbx_seq_one_letter_code
_entity_poly.pdbx_strand_id
1 'polypeptide(L)'
;MLDTNLKAQLQNYLQNLTSTVELAVFLDDGAKSKELNELVQEIATMSPLIQLVELDGSNERAPSMLVRSVTNNTEIRFAGIPMGHEFTSLVLALLHSGGHPIKLSEEIIEQVRNLEGEYAFETYVSLSCQNCPDVVQALNMMSAINPQITNVMVDGSVFSQEVYSKDILSVPAVYLNGQPFAQGRMSVIEILNKVDVNAGSRQADAINKKEAFDVLVIGGGPAGASSAIYSARKGIKTGVVADRFGGQLQDTMAIENFISVKATEGPKLVASLEEHVKEYDVDIMNGQRVKKIIESDVVG
;
A
#
# COMPACT_ATOMS: atom_id res chain seq x y z
N MET A 1 -5.20 -0.81 -27.99
CA MET A 1 -4.26 -0.23 -27.00
C MET A 1 -3.59 -1.31 -26.17
N LEU A 2 -4.32 -2.27 -25.62
CA LEU A 2 -3.73 -3.44 -24.98
C LEU A 2 -3.32 -4.47 -26.04
N ASP A 3 -2.12 -5.04 -25.90
CA ASP A 3 -1.75 -6.18 -26.72
C ASP A 3 -2.53 -7.45 -26.31
N THR A 4 -2.46 -8.49 -27.14
CA THR A 4 -3.24 -9.72 -26.96
C THR A 4 -2.91 -10.42 -25.62
N ASN A 5 -1.65 -10.33 -25.18
CA ASN A 5 -1.22 -10.98 -23.95
C ASN A 5 -1.75 -10.22 -22.71
N LEU A 6 -1.60 -8.89 -22.68
CA LEU A 6 -2.16 -8.04 -21.62
C LEU A 6 -3.67 -8.15 -21.52
N LYS A 7 -4.38 -8.24 -22.68
CA LYS A 7 -5.84 -8.49 -22.69
C LYS A 7 -6.20 -9.81 -22.03
N ALA A 8 -5.52 -10.88 -22.39
CA ALA A 8 -5.79 -12.21 -21.81
C ALA A 8 -5.49 -12.25 -20.31
N GLN A 9 -4.40 -11.61 -19.88
CA GLN A 9 -4.05 -11.50 -18.46
C GLN A 9 -5.09 -10.68 -17.69
N LEU A 10 -5.45 -9.50 -18.19
CA LEU A 10 -6.46 -8.65 -17.54
C LEU A 10 -7.81 -9.38 -17.45
N GLN A 11 -8.26 -10.02 -18.54
CA GLN A 11 -9.50 -10.78 -18.53
C GLN A 11 -9.50 -11.92 -17.49
N ASN A 12 -8.36 -12.57 -17.29
CA ASN A 12 -8.20 -13.59 -16.26
C ASN A 12 -8.28 -13.00 -14.85
N TYR A 13 -7.63 -11.86 -14.62
CA TYR A 13 -7.72 -11.17 -13.32
C TYR A 13 -9.15 -10.71 -13.01
N LEU A 14 -9.88 -10.19 -13.99
CA LEU A 14 -11.25 -9.72 -13.83
C LEU A 14 -12.27 -10.82 -13.51
N GLN A 15 -11.91 -12.10 -13.64
CA GLN A 15 -12.72 -13.21 -13.14
C GLN A 15 -12.80 -13.26 -11.60
N ASN A 16 -11.90 -12.58 -10.91
CA ASN A 16 -11.89 -12.49 -9.45
C ASN A 16 -12.78 -11.36 -8.91
N LEU A 17 -13.46 -10.60 -9.76
CA LEU A 17 -14.44 -9.62 -9.32
C LEU A 17 -15.64 -10.32 -8.68
N THR A 18 -16.09 -9.83 -7.54
CA THR A 18 -17.24 -10.36 -6.79
C THR A 18 -18.38 -9.36 -6.72
N SER A 19 -18.14 -8.09 -7.09
CA SER A 19 -19.13 -7.03 -7.14
C SER A 19 -18.90 -6.11 -8.34
N THR A 20 -19.93 -5.33 -8.66
CA THR A 20 -19.90 -4.39 -9.79
C THR A 20 -18.90 -3.27 -9.56
N VAL A 21 -18.11 -2.99 -10.60
CA VAL A 21 -17.21 -1.85 -10.70
C VAL A 21 -17.73 -0.91 -11.77
N GLU A 22 -17.89 0.34 -11.42
CA GLU A 22 -18.27 1.39 -12.34
C GLU A 22 -17.04 2.15 -12.82
N LEU A 23 -16.96 2.39 -14.12
CA LEU A 23 -15.94 3.21 -14.76
C LEU A 23 -16.60 4.46 -15.33
N ALA A 24 -16.14 5.62 -14.90
CA ALA A 24 -16.48 6.90 -15.51
C ALA A 24 -15.24 7.53 -16.14
N VAL A 25 -15.40 8.23 -17.26
CA VAL A 25 -14.34 8.98 -17.92
C VAL A 25 -14.72 10.45 -18.03
N PHE A 26 -13.73 11.31 -17.87
CA PHE A 26 -13.82 12.76 -18.02
C PHE A 26 -12.87 13.15 -19.14
N LEU A 27 -13.42 13.57 -20.26
CA LEU A 27 -12.74 13.70 -21.53
C LEU A 27 -12.84 15.12 -22.07
N ASP A 28 -11.77 15.55 -22.73
CA ASP A 28 -11.74 16.71 -23.64
C ASP A 28 -11.66 16.25 -25.10
N ASP A 29 -11.46 17.17 -26.03
CA ASP A 29 -11.33 16.86 -27.47
C ASP A 29 -9.95 16.33 -27.85
N GLY A 30 -9.04 16.16 -26.90
CA GLY A 30 -7.65 15.80 -27.12
C GLY A 30 -7.45 14.34 -27.55
N ALA A 31 -6.27 14.06 -28.12
CA ALA A 31 -5.90 12.71 -28.55
C ALA A 31 -5.82 11.74 -27.35
N LYS A 32 -5.34 12.20 -26.21
CA LYS A 32 -5.24 11.38 -24.99
C LYS A 32 -6.59 11.00 -24.42
N SER A 33 -7.59 11.87 -24.55
CA SER A 33 -8.97 11.57 -24.19
C SER A 33 -9.57 10.45 -25.04
N LYS A 34 -9.26 10.43 -26.35
CA LYS A 34 -9.69 9.35 -27.25
C LYS A 34 -9.02 8.02 -26.87
N GLU A 35 -7.70 8.04 -26.62
CA GLU A 35 -6.96 6.86 -26.18
C GLU A 35 -7.51 6.30 -24.87
N LEU A 36 -7.81 7.15 -23.88
CA LEU A 36 -8.40 6.73 -22.59
C LEU A 36 -9.78 6.12 -22.78
N ASN A 37 -10.63 6.75 -23.59
CA ASN A 37 -11.96 6.25 -23.88
C ASN A 37 -11.91 4.87 -24.53
N GLU A 38 -11.02 4.65 -25.51
CA GLU A 38 -10.82 3.35 -26.15
C GLU A 38 -10.39 2.28 -25.13
N LEU A 39 -9.46 2.61 -24.22
CA LEU A 39 -9.01 1.71 -23.17
C LEU A 39 -10.17 1.30 -22.26
N VAL A 40 -10.94 2.26 -21.78
CA VAL A 40 -12.05 2.01 -20.85
C VAL A 40 -13.18 1.21 -21.50
N GLN A 41 -13.52 1.52 -22.76
CA GLN A 41 -14.46 0.74 -23.56
C GLN A 41 -13.99 -0.70 -23.71
N GLU A 42 -12.71 -0.91 -23.99
CA GLU A 42 -12.13 -2.24 -24.13
C GLU A 42 -12.19 -3.02 -22.80
N ILE A 43 -11.85 -2.41 -21.67
CA ILE A 43 -11.92 -3.02 -20.33
C ILE A 43 -13.35 -3.43 -20.00
N ALA A 44 -14.34 -2.59 -20.29
CA ALA A 44 -15.75 -2.86 -20.02
C ALA A 44 -16.28 -4.10 -20.76
N THR A 45 -15.69 -4.45 -21.90
CA THR A 45 -16.09 -5.69 -22.62
C THR A 45 -15.55 -6.97 -21.99
N MET A 46 -14.59 -6.90 -21.06
CA MET A 46 -13.89 -8.06 -20.52
C MET A 46 -14.61 -8.73 -19.34
N SER A 47 -15.52 -8.02 -18.68
CA SER A 47 -16.29 -8.56 -17.56
C SER A 47 -17.69 -7.93 -17.49
N PRO A 48 -18.76 -8.73 -17.28
CA PRO A 48 -20.11 -8.19 -17.08
C PRO A 48 -20.27 -7.41 -15.77
N LEU A 49 -19.30 -7.51 -14.87
CA LEU A 49 -19.25 -6.75 -13.61
C LEU A 49 -18.61 -5.37 -13.78
N ILE A 50 -18.11 -5.02 -14.97
CA ILE A 50 -17.60 -3.68 -15.25
C ILE A 50 -18.65 -2.92 -16.07
N GLN A 51 -19.08 -1.79 -15.54
CA GLN A 51 -20.12 -0.95 -16.13
C GLN A 51 -19.58 0.44 -16.41
N LEU A 52 -19.89 0.96 -17.59
CA LEU A 52 -19.62 2.36 -17.91
C LEU A 52 -20.75 3.23 -17.38
N VAL A 53 -20.39 4.32 -16.70
CA VAL A 53 -21.34 5.29 -16.16
C VAL A 53 -20.95 6.69 -16.58
N GLU A 54 -21.96 7.54 -16.77
CA GLU A 54 -21.77 8.97 -17.00
C GLU A 54 -21.90 9.72 -15.69
N LEU A 55 -20.89 10.56 -15.38
CA LEU A 55 -20.88 11.42 -14.20
C LEU A 55 -20.61 12.86 -14.63
N ASP A 56 -21.06 13.81 -13.83
CA ASP A 56 -20.70 15.21 -14.01
C ASP A 56 -19.21 15.40 -13.76
N GLY A 57 -18.50 15.83 -14.78
CA GLY A 57 -17.05 16.02 -14.78
C GLY A 57 -16.63 17.49 -14.92
N SER A 58 -17.54 18.45 -14.68
CA SER A 58 -17.27 19.88 -14.93
C SER A 58 -16.04 20.44 -14.19
N ASN A 59 -15.63 19.81 -13.09
CA ASN A 59 -14.46 20.19 -12.30
C ASN A 59 -13.33 19.12 -12.30
N GLU A 60 -13.44 18.11 -13.15
CA GLU A 60 -12.46 17.03 -13.20
C GLU A 60 -11.33 17.33 -14.18
N ARG A 61 -10.17 16.74 -13.93
CA ARG A 61 -9.07 16.71 -14.91
C ARG A 61 -9.49 15.93 -16.15
N ALA A 62 -9.18 16.42 -17.33
CA ALA A 62 -9.39 15.71 -18.57
C ALA A 62 -8.07 15.59 -19.35
N PRO A 63 -7.67 14.39 -19.81
CA PRO A 63 -8.35 13.11 -19.65
C PRO A 63 -8.15 12.50 -18.24
N SER A 64 -9.23 11.97 -17.66
CA SER A 64 -9.13 11.18 -16.44
C SER A 64 -10.20 10.09 -16.38
N MET A 65 -10.02 9.11 -15.49
CA MET A 65 -10.98 8.08 -15.22
C MET A 65 -11.17 7.86 -13.71
N LEU A 66 -12.37 7.47 -13.35
CA LEU A 66 -12.75 7.04 -12.02
C LEU A 66 -13.06 5.54 -12.05
N VAL A 67 -12.48 4.79 -11.13
CA VAL A 67 -12.83 3.41 -10.81
C VAL A 67 -13.53 3.44 -9.47
N ARG A 68 -14.82 3.05 -9.44
CA ARG A 68 -15.57 3.05 -8.18
C ARG A 68 -16.44 1.81 -8.02
N SER A 69 -16.81 1.52 -6.79
CA SER A 69 -17.86 0.58 -6.46
C SER A 69 -18.78 1.18 -5.41
N VAL A 70 -20.05 1.30 -5.75
CA VAL A 70 -21.08 1.76 -4.80
C VAL A 70 -21.24 0.74 -3.66
N THR A 71 -21.18 -0.55 -3.98
CA THR A 71 -21.32 -1.63 -3.00
C THR A 71 -20.19 -1.63 -1.96
N ASN A 72 -18.94 -1.40 -2.41
CA ASN A 72 -17.76 -1.42 -1.55
C ASN A 72 -17.33 -0.02 -1.09
N ASN A 73 -18.07 1.02 -1.50
CA ASN A 73 -17.80 2.42 -1.18
C ASN A 73 -16.35 2.83 -1.50
N THR A 74 -15.88 2.51 -2.70
CA THR A 74 -14.52 2.81 -3.16
C THR A 74 -14.54 3.82 -4.29
N GLU A 75 -13.58 4.75 -4.28
CA GLU A 75 -13.32 5.69 -5.38
C GLU A 75 -11.82 5.85 -5.58
N ILE A 76 -11.31 5.47 -6.76
CA ILE A 76 -9.90 5.56 -7.14
C ILE A 76 -9.81 6.28 -8.48
N ARG A 77 -9.01 7.33 -8.56
CA ARG A 77 -8.90 8.18 -9.75
C ARG A 77 -7.54 8.11 -10.42
N PHE A 78 -7.57 8.14 -11.75
CA PHE A 78 -6.38 8.23 -12.60
C PHE A 78 -6.54 9.41 -13.55
N ALA A 79 -5.75 10.44 -13.35
CA ALA A 79 -5.63 11.56 -14.26
C ALA A 79 -4.51 11.27 -15.27
N GLY A 80 -4.90 11.05 -16.52
CA GLY A 80 -4.09 10.47 -17.58
C GLY A 80 -4.47 9.02 -17.88
N ILE A 81 -3.60 8.30 -18.56
CA ILE A 81 -3.84 6.91 -19.00
C ILE A 81 -2.93 5.98 -18.19
N PRO A 82 -3.44 5.18 -17.24
CA PRO A 82 -2.61 4.34 -16.37
C PRO A 82 -2.05 3.10 -17.12
N MET A 83 -1.04 3.36 -17.94
CA MET A 83 -0.30 2.37 -18.72
C MET A 83 1.16 2.29 -18.26
N GLY A 84 2.00 1.55 -18.98
CA GLY A 84 3.40 1.35 -18.57
C GLY A 84 3.48 0.70 -17.20
N HIS A 85 4.29 1.26 -16.29
CA HIS A 85 4.41 0.73 -14.93
C HIS A 85 3.13 0.87 -14.09
N GLU A 86 2.25 1.84 -14.42
CA GLU A 86 1.00 2.05 -13.68
C GLU A 86 -0.16 1.14 -14.14
N PHE A 87 0.05 0.29 -15.14
CA PHE A 87 -0.99 -0.66 -15.56
C PHE A 87 -1.38 -1.62 -14.42
N THR A 88 -0.42 -2.08 -13.64
CA THR A 88 -0.69 -2.92 -12.46
C THR A 88 -1.52 -2.16 -11.41
N SER A 89 -1.30 -0.85 -11.25
CA SER A 89 -2.09 -0.02 -10.33
C SER A 89 -3.55 0.07 -10.77
N LEU A 90 -3.82 0.15 -12.08
CA LEU A 90 -5.19 0.07 -12.61
C LEU A 90 -5.82 -1.30 -12.36
N VAL A 91 -5.10 -2.39 -12.63
CA VAL A 91 -5.60 -3.76 -12.41
C VAL A 91 -5.99 -3.97 -10.95
N LEU A 92 -5.13 -3.55 -10.01
CA LEU A 92 -5.42 -3.66 -8.58
C LEU A 92 -6.58 -2.75 -8.14
N ALA A 93 -6.71 -1.56 -8.71
CA ALA A 93 -7.84 -0.68 -8.45
C ALA A 93 -9.17 -1.34 -8.85
N LEU A 94 -9.23 -1.95 -10.04
CA LEU A 94 -10.41 -2.71 -10.49
C LEU A 94 -10.72 -3.88 -9.55
N LEU A 95 -9.72 -4.66 -9.17
CA LEU A 95 -9.87 -5.82 -8.31
C LEU A 95 -10.34 -5.43 -6.90
N HIS A 96 -9.70 -4.47 -6.25
CA HIS A 96 -10.05 -4.05 -4.89
C HIS A 96 -11.44 -3.39 -4.86
N SER A 97 -11.75 -2.53 -5.85
CA SER A 97 -13.10 -1.97 -5.98
C SER A 97 -14.14 -3.06 -6.22
N GLY A 98 -13.79 -4.11 -6.97
CA GLY A 98 -14.65 -5.26 -7.25
C GLY A 98 -14.72 -6.32 -6.14
N GLY A 99 -14.20 -6.03 -4.93
CA GLY A 99 -14.34 -6.90 -3.76
C GLY A 99 -13.24 -7.95 -3.60
N HIS A 100 -12.18 -7.90 -4.42
CA HIS A 100 -11.02 -8.78 -4.20
C HIS A 100 -10.26 -8.34 -2.93
N PRO A 101 -9.86 -9.29 -2.03
CA PRO A 101 -9.22 -8.96 -0.77
C PRO A 101 -7.91 -8.17 -0.93
N ILE A 102 -7.74 -7.16 -0.10
CA ILE A 102 -6.50 -6.38 -0.03
C ILE A 102 -5.48 -7.17 0.80
N LYS A 103 -4.27 -7.36 0.24
CA LYS A 103 -3.20 -8.12 0.88
C LYS A 103 -2.39 -7.24 1.85
N LEU A 104 -3.01 -6.89 2.96
CA LEU A 104 -2.39 -6.22 4.11
C LEU A 104 -2.72 -7.03 5.36
N SER A 105 -1.92 -6.87 6.42
CA SER A 105 -2.27 -7.47 7.72
C SER A 105 -3.54 -6.83 8.28
N GLU A 106 -4.33 -7.58 9.04
CA GLU A 106 -5.56 -7.07 9.65
C GLU A 106 -5.30 -5.84 10.52
N GLU A 107 -4.17 -5.82 11.23
CA GLU A 107 -3.74 -4.68 12.03
C GLU A 107 -3.59 -3.39 11.20
N ILE A 108 -2.98 -3.48 10.01
CA ILE A 108 -2.83 -2.32 9.12
C ILE A 108 -4.18 -1.91 8.55
N ILE A 109 -5.02 -2.86 8.17
CA ILE A 109 -6.38 -2.60 7.68
C ILE A 109 -7.18 -1.84 8.73
N GLU A 110 -7.14 -2.28 10.00
CA GLU A 110 -7.81 -1.61 11.11
C GLU A 110 -7.24 -0.21 11.37
N GLN A 111 -5.94 -0.02 11.29
CA GLN A 111 -5.33 1.31 11.43
C GLN A 111 -5.81 2.27 10.34
N VAL A 112 -5.83 1.83 9.08
CA VAL A 112 -6.34 2.64 7.96
C VAL A 112 -7.83 2.95 8.14
N ARG A 113 -8.63 1.95 8.52
CA ARG A 113 -10.08 2.10 8.73
C ARG A 113 -10.41 3.13 9.82
N ASN A 114 -9.59 3.19 10.86
CA ASN A 114 -9.77 4.05 12.01
C ASN A 114 -9.09 5.43 11.87
N LEU A 115 -8.52 5.76 10.72
CA LEU A 115 -8.05 7.12 10.47
C LEU A 115 -9.24 8.08 10.42
N GLU A 116 -9.19 9.10 11.27
CA GLU A 116 -10.19 10.16 11.36
C GLU A 116 -9.73 11.39 10.59
N GLY A 117 -10.63 11.99 9.84
CA GLY A 117 -10.37 13.18 9.01
C GLY A 117 -10.39 12.87 7.53
N GLU A 118 -10.32 13.90 6.71
CA GLU A 118 -10.34 13.80 5.25
C GLU A 118 -8.91 13.91 4.70
N TYR A 119 -8.53 12.92 3.91
CA TYR A 119 -7.20 12.82 3.30
C TYR A 119 -7.33 12.75 1.78
N ALA A 120 -7.18 13.88 1.12
CA ALA A 120 -7.17 13.96 -0.34
C ALA A 120 -5.73 13.94 -0.86
N PHE A 121 -5.30 12.78 -1.36
CA PHE A 121 -3.98 12.61 -1.94
C PHE A 121 -3.98 12.86 -3.45
N GLU A 122 -2.91 13.47 -3.93
CA GLU A 122 -2.54 13.55 -5.34
C GLU A 122 -1.14 12.99 -5.50
N THR A 123 -1.00 11.97 -6.33
CA THR A 123 0.29 11.30 -6.57
C THR A 123 0.75 11.57 -8.00
N TYR A 124 1.72 12.47 -8.15
CA TYR A 124 2.34 12.78 -9.44
C TYR A 124 3.35 11.70 -9.81
N VAL A 125 3.19 11.15 -11.00
CA VAL A 125 3.98 10.01 -11.49
C VAL A 125 4.51 10.24 -12.90
N SER A 126 5.44 9.38 -13.31
CA SER A 126 5.78 9.14 -14.72
C SER A 126 5.51 7.67 -15.03
N LEU A 127 4.92 7.38 -16.17
CA LEU A 127 4.61 6.00 -16.58
C LEU A 127 5.85 5.12 -16.78
N SER A 128 7.05 5.72 -16.86
CA SER A 128 8.34 5.03 -16.91
C SER A 128 9.04 4.90 -15.54
N CYS A 129 8.45 5.43 -14.48
CA CYS A 129 9.00 5.39 -13.13
C CYS A 129 8.72 4.03 -12.47
N GLN A 130 9.77 3.31 -12.08
CA GLN A 130 9.64 1.97 -11.46
C GLN A 130 9.14 2.00 -10.01
N ASN A 131 9.36 3.11 -9.28
CA ASN A 131 8.98 3.25 -7.87
C ASN A 131 7.60 3.90 -7.69
N CYS A 132 7.02 4.50 -8.73
CA CYS A 132 5.75 5.20 -8.66
C CYS A 132 4.57 4.25 -8.34
N PRO A 133 4.48 3.04 -8.93
CA PRO A 133 3.39 2.12 -8.64
C PRO A 133 3.27 1.73 -7.17
N ASP A 134 4.38 1.61 -6.45
CA ASP A 134 4.34 1.24 -5.02
C ASP A 134 3.54 2.26 -4.20
N VAL A 135 3.73 3.55 -4.47
CA VAL A 135 3.04 4.63 -3.76
C VAL A 135 1.59 4.76 -4.21
N VAL A 136 1.34 4.69 -5.53
CA VAL A 136 -0.01 4.74 -6.08
C VAL A 136 -0.85 3.59 -5.54
N GLN A 137 -0.32 2.37 -5.54
CA GLN A 137 -1.02 1.19 -5.04
C GLN A 137 -1.24 1.27 -3.53
N ALA A 138 -0.27 1.75 -2.75
CA ALA A 138 -0.42 1.95 -1.31
C ALA A 138 -1.58 2.90 -1.00
N LEU A 139 -1.63 4.06 -1.65
CA LEU A 139 -2.69 5.04 -1.45
C LEU A 139 -4.05 4.56 -1.98
N ASN A 140 -4.08 3.85 -3.11
CA ASN A 140 -5.29 3.23 -3.65
C ASN A 140 -5.85 2.14 -2.70
N MET A 141 -4.99 1.32 -2.08
CA MET A 141 -5.42 0.36 -1.06
C MET A 141 -6.01 1.08 0.16
N MET A 142 -5.39 2.17 0.62
CA MET A 142 -5.92 2.96 1.72
C MET A 142 -7.28 3.57 1.38
N SER A 143 -7.45 4.10 0.15
CA SER A 143 -8.74 4.62 -0.33
C SER A 143 -9.81 3.53 -0.42
N ALA A 144 -9.43 2.31 -0.79
CA ALA A 144 -10.35 1.18 -0.83
C ALA A 144 -10.78 0.66 0.56
N ILE A 145 -10.00 0.96 1.61
CA ILE A 145 -10.29 0.56 3.00
C ILE A 145 -11.09 1.63 3.73
N ASN A 146 -10.77 2.91 3.50
CA ASN A 146 -11.37 4.04 4.22
C ASN A 146 -11.85 5.12 3.22
N PRO A 147 -13.16 5.37 3.12
CA PRO A 147 -13.73 6.34 2.17
C PRO A 147 -13.37 7.80 2.49
N GLN A 148 -12.84 8.10 3.67
CA GLN A 148 -12.29 9.42 4.00
C GLN A 148 -10.93 9.69 3.32
N ILE A 149 -10.35 8.66 2.71
CA ILE A 149 -9.08 8.74 2.00
C ILE A 149 -9.35 8.65 0.51
N THR A 150 -8.94 9.65 -0.24
CA THR A 150 -9.00 9.64 -1.70
C THR A 150 -7.59 9.75 -2.28
N ASN A 151 -7.36 9.14 -3.43
CA ASN A 151 -6.11 9.29 -4.16
C ASN A 151 -6.38 9.50 -5.65
N VAL A 152 -5.70 10.48 -6.22
CA VAL A 152 -5.65 10.71 -7.66
C VAL A 152 -4.22 10.49 -8.14
N MET A 153 -3.98 9.44 -8.94
CA MET A 153 -2.73 9.33 -9.71
C MET A 153 -2.75 10.37 -10.82
N VAL A 154 -1.70 11.17 -10.92
CA VAL A 154 -1.57 12.22 -11.94
C VAL A 154 -0.37 11.94 -12.83
N ASP A 155 -0.61 11.64 -14.12
CA ASP A 155 0.47 11.50 -15.11
C ASP A 155 1.07 12.87 -15.42
N GLY A 156 2.29 13.09 -14.93
CA GLY A 156 3.00 14.35 -15.10
C GLY A 156 3.31 14.71 -16.55
N SER A 157 3.29 13.74 -17.47
CA SER A 157 3.46 14.02 -18.90
C SER A 157 2.23 14.63 -19.55
N VAL A 158 1.04 14.25 -19.07
CA VAL A 158 -0.25 14.80 -19.52
C VAL A 158 -0.53 16.12 -18.82
N PHE A 159 -0.26 16.20 -17.52
CA PHE A 159 -0.51 17.38 -16.69
C PHE A 159 0.78 18.17 -16.38
N SER A 160 1.61 18.38 -17.39
CA SER A 160 2.92 19.03 -17.25
C SER A 160 2.85 20.46 -16.69
N GLN A 161 1.78 21.19 -16.93
CA GLN A 161 1.59 22.52 -16.37
C GLN A 161 1.41 22.49 -14.84
N GLU A 162 0.71 21.49 -14.32
CA GLU A 162 0.58 21.29 -12.87
C GLU A 162 1.92 20.92 -12.25
N VAL A 163 2.67 20.00 -12.87
CA VAL A 163 4.02 19.61 -12.44
C VAL A 163 4.93 20.82 -12.36
N TYR A 164 4.91 21.67 -13.39
CA TYR A 164 5.70 22.89 -13.41
C TYR A 164 5.27 23.91 -12.34
N SER A 165 3.96 24.15 -12.20
CA SER A 165 3.44 25.11 -11.22
C SER A 165 3.66 24.71 -9.77
N LYS A 166 3.84 23.42 -9.52
CA LYS A 166 4.12 22.84 -8.18
C LYS A 166 5.62 22.60 -7.94
N ASP A 167 6.51 22.99 -8.87
CA ASP A 167 7.96 22.75 -8.81
C ASP A 167 8.33 21.28 -8.54
N ILE A 168 7.62 20.33 -9.15
CA ILE A 168 7.87 18.90 -8.96
C ILE A 168 9.11 18.49 -9.79
N LEU A 169 10.22 18.23 -9.11
CA LEU A 169 11.50 17.89 -9.72
C LEU A 169 11.73 16.38 -9.85
N SER A 170 11.04 15.57 -9.05
CA SER A 170 11.18 14.12 -9.09
C SER A 170 9.86 13.43 -8.72
N VAL A 171 9.69 12.20 -9.21
CA VAL A 171 8.50 11.39 -8.98
C VAL A 171 8.87 10.03 -8.36
N PRO A 172 7.98 9.43 -7.55
CA PRO A 172 6.66 9.91 -7.17
C PRO A 172 6.72 11.11 -6.24
N ALA A 173 5.85 12.10 -6.47
CA ALA A 173 5.64 13.25 -5.60
C ALA A 173 4.20 13.23 -5.09
N VAL A 174 4.02 13.22 -3.78
CA VAL A 174 2.72 13.11 -3.13
C VAL A 174 2.35 14.42 -2.45
N TYR A 175 1.14 14.87 -2.73
CA TYR A 175 0.49 15.99 -2.07
C TYR A 175 -0.68 15.48 -1.23
N LEU A 176 -0.89 16.08 -0.08
CA LEU A 176 -2.02 15.81 0.79
C LEU A 176 -2.78 17.12 1.03
N ASN A 177 -4.08 17.12 0.73
CA ASN A 177 -4.93 18.30 0.87
C ASN A 177 -4.31 19.54 0.18
N GLY A 178 -3.73 19.34 -1.00
CA GLY A 178 -3.09 20.39 -1.80
C GLY A 178 -1.70 20.83 -1.31
N GLN A 179 -1.16 20.27 -0.23
CA GLN A 179 0.17 20.61 0.29
C GLN A 179 1.18 19.50 0.02
N PRO A 180 2.47 19.83 -0.23
CA PRO A 180 3.51 18.83 -0.37
C PRO A 180 3.57 17.91 0.85
N PHE A 181 3.50 16.60 0.64
CA PHE A 181 3.48 15.60 1.70
C PHE A 181 4.76 14.76 1.73
N ALA A 182 5.14 14.20 0.58
CA ALA A 182 6.32 13.35 0.50
C ALA A 182 6.81 13.20 -0.95
N GLN A 183 8.05 12.73 -1.08
CA GLN A 183 8.66 12.33 -2.35
C GLN A 183 9.33 10.98 -2.20
N GLY A 184 9.40 10.22 -3.30
CA GLY A 184 10.01 8.91 -3.35
C GLY A 184 9.08 7.78 -2.92
N ARG A 185 9.62 6.57 -2.92
CA ARG A 185 8.90 5.34 -2.59
C ARG A 185 8.41 5.36 -1.15
N MET A 186 7.17 4.93 -0.93
CA MET A 186 6.57 4.76 0.40
C MET A 186 5.63 3.56 0.42
N SER A 187 5.67 2.84 1.53
CA SER A 187 4.72 1.79 1.88
C SER A 187 3.49 2.37 2.60
N VAL A 188 2.42 1.57 2.71
CA VAL A 188 1.23 1.92 3.51
C VAL A 188 1.60 2.30 4.95
N ILE A 189 2.53 1.55 5.56
CA ILE A 189 2.97 1.80 6.95
C ILE A 189 3.67 3.16 7.07
N GLU A 190 4.53 3.52 6.12
CA GLU A 190 5.23 4.80 6.14
C GLU A 190 4.26 5.97 5.91
N ILE A 191 3.23 5.79 5.07
CA ILE A 191 2.18 6.78 4.88
C ILE A 191 1.35 6.93 6.17
N LEU A 192 0.91 5.81 6.76
CA LEU A 192 0.18 5.80 8.04
C LEU A 192 0.94 6.56 9.13
N ASN A 193 2.22 6.26 9.32
CA ASN A 193 3.07 6.91 10.32
C ASN A 193 3.21 8.43 10.10
N LYS A 194 3.00 8.90 8.88
CA LYS A 194 3.05 10.33 8.55
C LYS A 194 1.70 11.03 8.74
N VAL A 195 0.59 10.39 8.43
CA VAL A 195 -0.75 10.99 8.52
C VAL A 195 -1.34 10.87 9.91
N ASP A 196 -1.04 9.79 10.61
CA ASP A 196 -1.55 9.53 11.95
C ASP A 196 -0.53 9.94 13.01
N VAL A 197 -0.51 11.23 13.33
CA VAL A 197 0.34 11.78 14.41
C VAL A 197 0.08 11.12 15.77
N ASN A 198 -1.06 10.46 15.94
CA ASN A 198 -1.44 9.75 17.16
C ASN A 198 -1.24 8.22 17.06
N ALA A 199 -0.86 7.69 15.89
CA ALA A 199 -0.65 6.25 15.70
C ALA A 199 0.38 5.70 16.68
N GLY A 200 1.51 6.39 16.82
CA GLY A 200 2.56 6.00 17.76
C GLY A 200 2.08 6.00 19.22
N SER A 201 1.23 6.95 19.59
CA SER A 201 0.65 7.02 20.94
C SER A 201 -0.37 5.91 21.17
N ARG A 202 -1.30 5.69 20.22
CA ARG A 202 -2.30 4.60 20.32
C ARG A 202 -1.63 3.23 20.33
N GLN A 203 -0.63 3.03 19.49
CA GLN A 203 0.12 1.78 19.45
C GLN A 203 0.91 1.55 20.74
N ALA A 204 1.53 2.60 21.31
CA ALA A 204 2.18 2.54 22.60
C ALA A 204 1.17 2.24 23.71
N ASP A 205 -0.01 2.85 23.70
CA ASP A 205 -1.08 2.58 24.67
C ASP A 205 -1.61 1.15 24.55
N ALA A 206 -1.73 0.62 23.33
CA ALA A 206 -2.12 -0.77 23.11
C ALA A 206 -1.04 -1.74 23.62
N ILE A 207 0.24 -1.44 23.40
CA ILE A 207 1.35 -2.23 23.93
C ILE A 207 1.40 -2.17 25.44
N ASN A 208 1.19 -1.00 26.05
CA ASN A 208 1.19 -0.81 27.50
C ASN A 208 0.03 -1.55 28.21
N LYS A 209 -1.03 -1.88 27.50
CA LYS A 209 -2.15 -2.69 28.00
C LYS A 209 -1.93 -4.19 27.90
N LYS A 210 -0.89 -4.63 27.19
CA LYS A 210 -0.55 -6.04 27.09
C LYS A 210 -0.06 -6.56 28.44
N GLU A 211 -0.38 -7.80 28.71
CA GLU A 211 0.22 -8.49 29.86
C GLU A 211 1.75 -8.61 29.67
N ALA A 212 2.48 -8.55 30.76
CA ALA A 212 3.93 -8.69 30.73
C ALA A 212 4.38 -9.99 30.03
N PHE A 213 5.47 -9.88 29.29
CA PHE A 213 6.15 -11.03 28.70
C PHE A 213 7.20 -11.57 29.69
N ASP A 214 7.36 -12.88 29.75
CA ASP A 214 8.48 -13.50 30.49
C ASP A 214 9.80 -13.23 29.77
N VAL A 215 9.76 -13.19 28.42
CA VAL A 215 10.91 -12.82 27.57
C VAL A 215 10.46 -11.81 26.54
N LEU A 216 11.04 -10.60 26.58
CA LEU A 216 10.88 -9.59 25.57
C LEU A 216 12.17 -9.44 24.77
N VAL A 217 12.14 -9.86 23.51
CA VAL A 217 13.27 -9.75 22.58
C VAL A 217 13.31 -8.37 21.95
N ILE A 218 14.41 -7.66 22.07
CA ILE A 218 14.64 -6.35 21.48
C ILE A 218 15.37 -6.50 20.17
N GLY A 219 14.69 -6.25 19.07
CA GLY A 219 15.21 -6.34 17.70
C GLY A 219 14.69 -7.56 16.94
N GLY A 220 14.13 -7.33 15.74
CA GLY A 220 13.51 -8.33 14.89
C GLY A 220 14.42 -8.95 13.83
N GLY A 221 15.75 -8.77 13.93
CA GLY A 221 16.71 -9.42 13.01
C GLY A 221 16.84 -10.92 13.27
N PRO A 222 17.74 -11.64 12.53
CA PRO A 222 17.89 -13.10 12.66
C PRO A 222 18.17 -13.59 14.08
N ALA A 223 18.98 -12.85 14.83
CA ALA A 223 19.29 -13.15 16.22
C ALA A 223 18.05 -13.06 17.11
N GLY A 224 17.25 -11.98 16.91
CA GLY A 224 15.98 -11.80 17.64
C GLY A 224 14.96 -12.86 17.27
N ALA A 225 14.80 -13.16 15.98
CA ALA A 225 13.92 -14.24 15.52
C ALA A 225 14.30 -15.60 16.14
N SER A 226 15.61 -15.94 16.14
CA SER A 226 16.10 -17.15 16.79
C SER A 226 15.79 -17.16 18.28
N SER A 227 16.08 -16.07 19.00
CA SER A 227 15.82 -15.96 20.43
C SER A 227 14.34 -16.15 20.75
N ALA A 228 13.47 -15.52 19.99
CA ALA A 228 12.01 -15.63 20.13
C ALA A 228 11.52 -17.08 19.93
N ILE A 229 11.94 -17.71 18.82
CA ILE A 229 11.58 -19.12 18.53
C ILE A 229 12.02 -20.05 19.66
N TYR A 230 13.28 -19.94 20.11
CA TYR A 230 13.78 -20.82 21.15
C TYR A 230 13.12 -20.61 22.52
N SER A 231 12.73 -19.40 22.86
CA SER A 231 11.98 -19.09 24.08
C SER A 231 10.55 -19.63 23.99
N ALA A 232 9.84 -19.32 22.92
CA ALA A 232 8.44 -19.73 22.73
C ALA A 232 8.29 -21.26 22.64
N ARG A 233 9.26 -21.98 22.02
CA ARG A 233 9.29 -23.45 21.98
C ARG A 233 9.38 -24.10 23.36
N LYS A 234 9.83 -23.37 24.37
CA LYS A 234 9.85 -23.84 25.76
C LYS A 234 8.57 -23.48 26.53
N GLY A 235 7.56 -22.93 25.86
CA GLY A 235 6.32 -22.48 26.47
C GLY A 235 6.46 -21.15 27.24
N ILE A 236 7.52 -20.39 27.00
CA ILE A 236 7.76 -19.10 27.65
C ILE A 236 6.98 -18.04 26.87
N LYS A 237 6.16 -17.23 27.57
CA LYS A 237 5.43 -16.11 26.96
C LYS A 237 6.40 -15.09 26.41
N THR A 238 6.48 -15.02 25.08
CA THR A 238 7.55 -14.30 24.37
C THR A 238 6.98 -13.21 23.47
N GLY A 239 7.57 -12.01 23.56
CA GLY A 239 7.32 -10.91 22.63
C GLY A 239 8.59 -10.51 21.91
N VAL A 240 8.44 -9.93 20.71
CA VAL A 240 9.50 -9.28 19.95
C VAL A 240 9.11 -7.82 19.73
N VAL A 241 9.99 -6.89 20.09
CA VAL A 241 9.82 -5.47 19.80
C VAL A 241 10.87 -5.01 18.81
N ALA A 242 10.45 -4.42 17.69
CA ALA A 242 11.34 -3.95 16.64
C ALA A 242 10.78 -2.72 15.94
N ASP A 243 11.67 -1.86 15.45
CA ASP A 243 11.32 -0.79 14.53
C ASP A 243 10.75 -1.37 13.23
N ARG A 244 11.41 -2.42 12.74
CA ARG A 244 11.01 -3.21 11.57
C ARG A 244 11.49 -4.65 11.74
N PHE A 245 10.59 -5.62 11.63
CA PHE A 245 11.00 -7.03 11.63
C PHE A 245 11.92 -7.31 10.43
N GLY A 246 12.98 -8.06 10.64
CA GLY A 246 14.06 -8.25 9.68
C GLY A 246 15.16 -7.18 9.74
N GLY A 247 14.85 -5.99 10.24
CA GLY A 247 15.83 -4.89 10.38
C GLY A 247 16.55 -4.58 9.06
N GLN A 248 17.87 -4.48 9.09
CA GLN A 248 18.70 -4.17 7.92
C GLN A 248 18.70 -5.26 6.84
N LEU A 249 18.29 -6.49 7.16
CA LEU A 249 18.15 -7.54 6.14
C LEU A 249 17.14 -7.17 5.05
N GLN A 250 16.10 -6.41 5.39
CA GLN A 250 15.10 -5.96 4.41
C GLN A 250 15.72 -5.18 3.24
N ASP A 251 16.84 -4.50 3.48
CA ASP A 251 17.51 -3.64 2.51
C ASP A 251 18.72 -4.34 1.85
N THR A 252 18.98 -5.62 2.19
CA THR A 252 20.14 -6.36 1.71
C THR A 252 19.77 -7.19 0.47
N MET A 253 20.38 -6.88 -0.67
CA MET A 253 20.07 -7.56 -1.94
C MET A 253 20.66 -8.95 -2.06
N ALA A 254 21.81 -9.23 -1.40
CA ALA A 254 22.48 -10.52 -1.45
C ALA A 254 23.02 -10.91 -0.07
N ILE A 255 22.67 -12.11 0.38
CA ILE A 255 23.09 -12.69 1.65
C ILE A 255 23.72 -14.06 1.35
N GLU A 256 25.02 -14.21 1.66
CA GLU A 256 25.80 -15.43 1.43
C GLU A 256 26.40 -15.99 2.71
N ASN A 257 26.19 -15.30 3.82
CA ASN A 257 26.81 -15.61 5.12
C ASN A 257 25.81 -16.07 6.18
N PHE A 258 24.57 -16.41 5.79
CA PHE A 258 23.60 -16.95 6.74
C PHE A 258 23.72 -18.48 6.77
N ILE A 259 23.95 -19.03 7.98
CA ILE A 259 24.16 -20.46 8.17
C ILE A 259 23.02 -21.29 7.59
N SER A 260 23.32 -22.38 6.90
CA SER A 260 22.43 -23.26 6.15
C SER A 260 21.77 -22.68 4.90
N VAL A 261 21.98 -21.41 4.58
CA VAL A 261 21.48 -20.75 3.36
C VAL A 261 22.68 -20.28 2.54
N LYS A 262 22.94 -20.92 1.37
CA LYS A 262 24.13 -20.60 0.55
C LYS A 262 24.09 -19.19 -0.04
N ALA A 263 22.91 -18.79 -0.56
CA ALA A 263 22.66 -17.47 -1.10
C ALA A 263 21.17 -17.20 -1.08
N THR A 264 20.78 -15.97 -0.72
CA THR A 264 19.39 -15.51 -0.72
C THR A 264 19.33 -13.97 -0.79
N GLU A 265 18.13 -13.45 -0.98
CA GLU A 265 17.82 -12.03 -0.86
C GLU A 265 17.29 -11.73 0.54
N GLY A 266 17.61 -10.54 1.07
CA GLY A 266 17.19 -10.13 2.41
C GLY A 266 15.70 -10.22 2.66
N PRO A 267 14.84 -9.61 1.81
CA PRO A 267 13.39 -9.69 1.98
C PRO A 267 12.86 -11.13 2.02
N LYS A 268 13.44 -12.02 1.22
CA LYS A 268 13.05 -13.43 1.17
C LYS A 268 13.45 -14.19 2.44
N LEU A 269 14.64 -13.92 2.96
CA LEU A 269 15.06 -14.48 4.23
C LEU A 269 14.20 -13.96 5.39
N VAL A 270 13.90 -12.67 5.40
CA VAL A 270 13.03 -12.05 6.43
C VAL A 270 11.64 -12.67 6.42
N ALA A 271 11.03 -12.83 5.24
CA ALA A 271 9.72 -13.49 5.13
C ALA A 271 9.72 -14.90 5.75
N SER A 272 10.77 -15.70 5.46
CA SER A 272 10.90 -17.05 6.04
C SER A 272 11.14 -17.04 7.56
N LEU A 273 11.87 -16.05 8.07
CA LEU A 273 12.09 -15.89 9.51
C LEU A 273 10.80 -15.44 10.22
N GLU A 274 10.05 -14.54 9.63
CA GLU A 274 8.79 -14.05 10.18
C GLU A 274 7.72 -15.15 10.21
N GLU A 275 7.60 -15.92 9.12
CA GLU A 275 6.73 -17.09 9.05
C GLU A 275 7.07 -18.09 10.16
N HIS A 276 8.35 -18.40 10.34
CA HIS A 276 8.81 -19.33 11.37
C HIS A 276 8.56 -18.82 12.80
N VAL A 277 8.71 -17.52 13.05
CA VAL A 277 8.38 -16.92 14.36
C VAL A 277 6.88 -17.02 14.65
N LYS A 278 6.04 -16.78 13.62
CA LYS A 278 4.57 -16.84 13.73
C LYS A 278 4.01 -18.25 13.91
N GLU A 279 4.78 -19.31 13.64
CA GLU A 279 4.37 -20.67 13.97
C GLU A 279 4.32 -20.93 15.49
N TYR A 280 5.01 -20.11 16.26
CA TYR A 280 5.00 -20.14 17.71
C TYR A 280 4.26 -18.88 18.19
N ASP A 281 3.47 -18.99 19.23
CA ASP A 281 2.67 -17.88 19.79
C ASP A 281 3.56 -16.74 20.33
N VAL A 282 4.23 -16.05 19.40
CA VAL A 282 5.12 -14.91 19.65
C VAL A 282 4.44 -13.63 19.19
N ASP A 283 4.29 -12.70 20.10
CA ASP A 283 3.74 -11.37 19.80
C ASP A 283 4.81 -10.47 19.16
N ILE A 284 4.63 -10.10 17.91
CA ILE A 284 5.57 -9.24 17.17
C ILE A 284 5.05 -7.80 17.17
N MET A 285 5.73 -6.91 17.90
CA MET A 285 5.42 -5.49 18.00
C MET A 285 6.35 -4.68 17.07
N ASN A 286 5.89 -4.44 15.85
CA ASN A 286 6.59 -3.62 14.85
C ASN A 286 6.36 -2.11 15.07
N GLY A 287 7.19 -1.28 14.44
CA GLY A 287 7.10 0.18 14.52
C GLY A 287 7.51 0.75 15.88
N GLN A 288 8.19 -0.04 16.71
CA GLN A 288 8.58 0.33 18.06
C GLN A 288 10.09 0.37 18.22
N ARG A 289 10.60 1.53 18.63
CA ARG A 289 12.03 1.73 18.93
C ARG A 289 12.26 1.83 20.42
N VAL A 290 12.90 0.81 20.99
CA VAL A 290 13.26 0.83 22.41
C VAL A 290 14.28 1.92 22.70
N LYS A 291 13.95 2.83 23.62
CA LYS A 291 14.83 3.94 24.01
C LYS A 291 15.77 3.58 25.15
N LYS A 292 15.27 2.84 26.15
CA LYS A 292 16.04 2.44 27.32
C LYS A 292 15.39 1.21 28.00
N ILE A 293 16.19 0.48 28.73
CA ILE A 293 15.75 -0.55 29.68
C ILE A 293 15.79 0.09 31.05
N ILE A 294 14.73 -0.09 31.82
CA ILE A 294 14.61 0.41 33.20
C ILE A 294 14.46 -0.80 34.10
N GLU A 295 15.36 -0.95 35.05
CA GLU A 295 15.25 -1.93 36.11
C GLU A 295 14.19 -1.45 37.12
N SER A 296 13.26 -2.30 37.48
CA SER A 296 12.26 -1.99 38.50
C SER A 296 12.18 -3.14 39.51
N ASP A 297 12.09 -2.79 40.79
CA ASP A 297 11.93 -3.75 41.88
C ASP A 297 10.50 -4.29 42.01
N VAL A 298 9.65 -4.11 41.01
CA VAL A 298 8.27 -4.63 41.03
C VAL A 298 8.33 -6.13 40.73
N VAL A 299 8.43 -6.90 41.78
CA VAL A 299 8.07 -8.31 41.75
C VAL A 299 6.55 -8.36 41.69
N GLY A 300 6.03 -8.70 40.51
CA GLY A 300 4.59 -8.93 40.31
C GLY A 300 4.10 -10.18 41.01
#